data_bd211a4e833a47b9a3b2c68eabb86636
#
_entry.id   bd211a4e833a47b9a3b2c68eabb86636
#
_cell.length_a   1.000
_cell.length_b   1.000
_cell.length_c   1.000
_cell.angle_alpha   90.00
_cell.angle_beta   90.00
_cell.angle_gamma   90.00
#
_symmetry.space_group_name_H-M   'P 1'
#
loop_
_entity.id
_entity.type
_entity.pdbx_description
1 polymer ?
#
loop_
_entity_poly.entity_id
_entity_poly.type
_entity_poly.pdbx_seq_one_letter_code
_entity_poly.pdbx_strand_id
1 'polypeptide(L)'
;MLRSMSERQKKERSATGGAVLRQRVTEAITEAAFAELAEAGYARMSMESVARRAGVGKAALYRRWPSKQAMVTELIRGKVTDALPPAPATGALHTDLRELLATFRSQLDNPLLARIAAGLLAEAHHDDALAEGLYTGVTAPRRAAARTILQGAIDRGDLPPGLDLDLGTDLLIAPLAFRILVIQGRSDDEYLETLTNAIEAALRAAVC
;
A
#
# COMPACT_ATOMS: atom_id res chain seq x y z
N MET A 1 -2.69 45.12 -26.93
CA MET A 1 -1.85 44.22 -26.12
C MET A 1 -2.40 43.86 -24.74
N LEU A 2 -3.25 44.67 -24.13
CA LEU A 2 -3.84 44.44 -22.78
C LEU A 2 -4.94 43.36 -22.70
N ARG A 3 -5.65 43.03 -23.80
CA ARG A 3 -6.72 42.02 -23.82
C ARG A 3 -6.20 40.57 -23.71
N SER A 4 -5.02 40.29 -24.23
CA SER A 4 -4.49 38.92 -24.25
C SER A 4 -3.93 38.44 -22.88
N MET A 5 -3.51 39.37 -22.02
CA MET A 5 -3.02 39.03 -20.66
C MET A 5 -4.16 38.66 -19.70
N SER A 6 -5.31 39.33 -19.83
CA SER A 6 -6.51 39.05 -19.00
C SER A 6 -7.10 37.67 -19.32
N GLU A 7 -7.11 37.26 -20.58
CA GLU A 7 -7.60 35.94 -21.00
C GLU A 7 -6.69 34.79 -20.58
N ARG A 8 -5.37 35.00 -20.63
CA ARG A 8 -4.38 34.00 -20.11
C ARG A 8 -4.51 33.83 -18.60
N GLN A 9 -4.58 34.92 -17.82
CA GLN A 9 -4.79 34.84 -16.37
C GLN A 9 -6.11 34.19 -15.97
N LYS A 10 -7.20 34.42 -16.73
CA LYS A 10 -8.51 33.80 -16.50
C LYS A 10 -8.48 32.30 -16.83
N LYS A 11 -7.72 31.89 -17.86
CA LYS A 11 -7.54 30.49 -18.26
C LYS A 11 -6.66 29.71 -17.26
N GLU A 12 -5.61 30.33 -16.71
CA GLU A 12 -4.76 29.74 -15.66
C GLU A 12 -5.50 29.58 -14.33
N ARG A 13 -6.27 30.59 -13.89
CA ARG A 13 -7.14 30.51 -12.70
C ARG A 13 -8.24 29.46 -12.84
N SER A 14 -8.82 29.29 -14.01
CA SER A 14 -9.82 28.26 -14.29
C SER A 14 -9.21 26.86 -14.29
N ALA A 15 -7.98 26.68 -14.81
CA ALA A 15 -7.26 25.42 -14.78
C ALA A 15 -6.88 25.01 -13.34
N THR A 16 -6.45 25.96 -12.51
CA THR A 16 -6.11 25.73 -11.09
C THR A 16 -7.36 25.38 -10.27
N GLY A 17 -8.49 26.08 -10.47
CA GLY A 17 -9.74 25.78 -9.79
C GLY A 17 -10.30 24.40 -10.15
N GLY A 18 -10.21 24.00 -11.40
CA GLY A 18 -10.67 22.69 -11.87
C GLY A 18 -9.80 21.53 -11.36
N ALA A 19 -8.50 21.76 -11.15
CA ALA A 19 -7.60 20.77 -10.54
C ALA A 19 -7.90 20.59 -9.04
N VAL A 20 -8.06 21.70 -8.30
CA VAL A 20 -8.43 21.68 -6.87
C VAL A 20 -9.79 21.01 -6.65
N LEU A 21 -10.78 21.29 -7.50
CA LEU A 21 -12.10 20.64 -7.39
C LEU A 21 -12.00 19.14 -7.65
N ARG A 22 -11.23 18.71 -8.65
CA ARG A 22 -11.00 17.28 -8.94
C ARG A 22 -10.30 16.57 -7.80
N GLN A 23 -9.32 17.20 -7.17
CA GLN A 23 -8.63 16.66 -6.02
C GLN A 23 -9.57 16.47 -4.84
N ARG A 24 -10.37 17.49 -4.48
CA ARG A 24 -11.38 17.40 -3.42
C ARG A 24 -12.41 16.30 -3.66
N VAL A 25 -12.87 16.13 -4.89
CA VAL A 25 -13.79 15.05 -5.26
C VAL A 25 -13.10 13.68 -5.10
N THR A 26 -11.84 13.57 -5.48
CA THR A 26 -11.07 12.32 -5.29
C THR A 26 -10.90 11.99 -3.81
N GLU A 27 -10.56 12.96 -2.99
CA GLU A 27 -10.42 12.81 -1.54
C GLU A 27 -11.74 12.36 -0.90
N ALA A 28 -12.87 13.01 -1.25
CA ALA A 28 -14.20 12.63 -0.76
C ALA A 28 -14.58 11.19 -1.16
N ILE A 29 -14.27 10.76 -2.39
CA ILE A 29 -14.52 9.39 -2.84
C ILE A 29 -13.62 8.41 -2.07
N THR A 30 -12.36 8.76 -1.86
CA THR A 30 -11.41 7.93 -1.11
C THR A 30 -11.90 7.72 0.34
N GLU A 31 -12.25 8.78 1.04
CA GLU A 31 -12.79 8.72 2.40
C GLU A 31 -14.06 7.88 2.46
N ALA A 32 -15.00 8.10 1.52
CA ALA A 32 -16.24 7.34 1.44
C ALA A 32 -16.00 5.85 1.19
N ALA A 33 -15.07 5.50 0.30
CA ALA A 33 -14.72 4.12 -0.01
C ALA A 33 -14.09 3.41 1.19
N PHE A 34 -13.15 4.06 1.89
CA PHE A 34 -12.55 3.50 3.10
C PHE A 34 -13.57 3.36 4.25
N ALA A 35 -14.49 4.30 4.39
CA ALA A 35 -15.58 4.19 5.37
C ALA A 35 -16.52 3.02 5.05
N GLU A 36 -16.92 2.83 3.78
CA GLU A 36 -17.74 1.69 3.36
C GLU A 36 -17.01 0.35 3.57
N LEU A 37 -15.71 0.28 3.22
CA LEU A 37 -14.88 -0.91 3.49
C LEU A 37 -14.82 -1.24 4.98
N ALA A 38 -14.71 -0.22 5.82
CA ALA A 38 -14.62 -0.38 7.27
C ALA A 38 -15.94 -0.83 7.91
N GLU A 39 -17.07 -0.28 7.45
CA GLU A 39 -18.38 -0.52 8.06
C GLU A 39 -19.05 -1.78 7.49
N ALA A 40 -19.05 -1.92 6.17
CA ALA A 40 -19.77 -3.00 5.48
C ALA A 40 -18.85 -4.16 5.07
N GLY A 41 -17.56 -3.93 4.91
CA GLY A 41 -16.63 -4.86 4.28
C GLY A 41 -16.75 -4.87 2.76
N TYR A 42 -15.75 -5.47 2.08
CA TYR A 42 -15.69 -5.46 0.62
C TYR A 42 -16.90 -6.16 -0.03
N ALA A 43 -17.33 -7.30 0.49
CA ALA A 43 -18.46 -8.04 -0.10
C ALA A 43 -19.73 -7.19 -0.23
N ARG A 44 -20.10 -6.47 0.82
CA ARG A 44 -21.33 -5.67 0.87
C ARG A 44 -21.19 -4.24 0.35
N MET A 45 -19.97 -3.75 0.20
CA MET A 45 -19.70 -2.45 -0.39
C MET A 45 -20.21 -2.39 -1.84
N SER A 46 -20.81 -1.25 -2.22
CA SER A 46 -21.26 -0.99 -3.58
C SER A 46 -20.77 0.37 -4.10
N MET A 47 -20.65 0.50 -5.43
CA MET A 47 -20.32 1.79 -6.07
C MET A 47 -21.37 2.87 -5.74
N GLU A 48 -22.64 2.46 -5.60
CA GLU A 48 -23.76 3.33 -5.25
C GLU A 48 -23.66 3.86 -3.82
N SER A 49 -23.26 3.01 -2.86
CA SER A 49 -23.09 3.43 -1.46
C SER A 49 -21.94 4.44 -1.35
N VAL A 50 -20.84 4.19 -2.04
CA VAL A 50 -19.70 5.13 -2.09
C VAL A 50 -20.08 6.44 -2.75
N ALA A 51 -20.77 6.43 -3.90
CA ALA A 51 -21.21 7.65 -4.59
C ALA A 51 -22.12 8.51 -3.71
N ARG A 52 -23.10 7.87 -3.04
CA ARG A 52 -24.01 8.54 -2.10
C ARG A 52 -23.25 9.14 -0.92
N ARG A 53 -22.34 8.42 -0.30
CA ARG A 53 -21.53 8.88 0.85
C ARG A 53 -20.61 10.03 0.46
N ALA A 54 -19.98 9.95 -0.72
CA ALA A 54 -19.09 10.98 -1.24
C ALA A 54 -19.82 12.23 -1.77
N GLY A 55 -21.14 12.20 -1.88
CA GLY A 55 -21.93 13.29 -2.46
C GLY A 55 -21.68 13.50 -3.96
N VAL A 56 -21.31 12.43 -4.69
CA VAL A 56 -21.03 12.48 -6.14
C VAL A 56 -22.05 11.68 -6.94
N GLY A 57 -22.24 12.05 -8.22
CA GLY A 57 -23.12 11.29 -9.11
C GLY A 57 -22.54 9.91 -9.45
N LYS A 58 -23.38 8.87 -9.44
CA LYS A 58 -23.01 7.48 -9.81
C LYS A 58 -22.28 7.43 -11.17
N ALA A 59 -22.76 8.17 -12.18
CA ALA A 59 -22.12 8.20 -13.50
C ALA A 59 -20.70 8.79 -13.46
N ALA A 60 -20.41 9.72 -12.55
CA ALA A 60 -19.06 10.27 -12.38
C ALA A 60 -18.09 9.23 -11.80
N LEU A 61 -18.58 8.39 -10.89
CA LEU A 61 -17.80 7.30 -10.30
C LEU A 61 -17.48 6.23 -11.35
N TYR A 62 -18.50 5.73 -12.09
CA TYR A 62 -18.31 4.70 -13.11
C TYR A 62 -17.48 5.16 -14.33
N ARG A 63 -17.46 6.46 -14.62
CA ARG A 63 -16.58 7.01 -15.66
C ARG A 63 -15.10 6.90 -15.26
N ARG A 64 -14.80 6.94 -13.96
CA ARG A 64 -13.42 6.86 -13.45
C ARG A 64 -13.01 5.42 -13.17
N TRP A 65 -13.89 4.65 -12.59
CA TRP A 65 -13.65 3.24 -12.26
C TRP A 65 -14.77 2.36 -12.80
N PRO A 66 -14.46 1.44 -13.72
CA PRO A 66 -15.47 0.60 -14.34
C PRO A 66 -16.08 -0.43 -13.38
N SER A 67 -15.40 -0.72 -12.26
CA SER A 67 -15.86 -1.70 -11.27
C SER A 67 -15.44 -1.32 -9.86
N LYS A 68 -16.05 -1.99 -8.88
CA LYS A 68 -15.70 -1.91 -7.46
C LYS A 68 -14.24 -2.33 -7.23
N GLN A 69 -13.81 -3.41 -7.85
CA GLN A 69 -12.43 -3.92 -7.77
C GLN A 69 -11.44 -2.86 -8.24
N ALA A 70 -11.65 -2.31 -9.45
CA ALA A 70 -10.78 -1.29 -10.02
C ALA A 70 -10.66 -0.06 -9.10
N MET A 71 -11.78 0.38 -8.52
CA MET A 71 -11.78 1.51 -7.58
C MET A 71 -10.99 1.19 -6.32
N VAL A 72 -11.31 0.08 -5.66
CA VAL A 72 -10.67 -0.30 -4.39
C VAL A 72 -9.17 -0.50 -4.58
N THR A 73 -8.78 -1.21 -5.62
CA THR A 73 -7.37 -1.46 -5.94
C THR A 73 -6.58 -0.18 -6.19
N GLU A 74 -7.14 0.76 -7.00
CA GLU A 74 -6.48 2.03 -7.28
C GLU A 74 -6.33 2.89 -6.01
N LEU A 75 -7.38 2.96 -5.18
CA LEU A 75 -7.35 3.75 -3.96
C LEU A 75 -6.35 3.20 -2.93
N ILE A 76 -6.29 1.88 -2.78
CA ILE A 76 -5.32 1.24 -1.88
C ILE A 76 -3.90 1.39 -2.42
N ARG A 77 -3.70 1.16 -3.72
CA ARG A 77 -2.41 1.38 -4.36
C ARG A 77 -1.90 2.79 -4.13
N GLY A 78 -2.75 3.82 -4.30
CA GLY A 78 -2.40 5.21 -4.00
C GLY A 78 -1.91 5.37 -2.56
N LYS A 79 -2.65 4.86 -1.58
CA LYS A 79 -2.24 4.90 -0.16
C LYS A 79 -0.93 4.18 0.13
N VAL A 80 -0.71 3.02 -0.48
CA VAL A 80 0.53 2.25 -0.30
C VAL A 80 1.70 2.92 -1.00
N THR A 81 1.53 3.37 -2.25
CA THR A 81 2.60 4.00 -3.03
C THR A 81 3.04 5.33 -2.42
N ASP A 82 2.07 6.14 -1.95
CA ASP A 82 2.36 7.42 -1.31
C ASP A 82 3.11 7.25 0.04
N ALA A 83 2.94 6.09 0.68
CA ALA A 83 3.54 5.76 1.96
C ALA A 83 4.77 4.85 1.86
N LEU A 84 5.17 4.42 0.65
CA LEU A 84 6.32 3.56 0.44
C LEU A 84 7.55 4.40 0.04
N PRO A 85 8.48 4.66 0.98
CA PRO A 85 9.73 5.34 0.65
C PRO A 85 10.59 4.44 -0.26
N PRO A 86 11.64 5.00 -0.90
CA PRO A 86 12.66 4.18 -1.54
C PRO A 86 13.19 3.11 -0.58
N ALA A 87 13.58 1.96 -1.12
CA ALA A 87 14.18 0.90 -0.29
C ALA A 87 15.39 1.46 0.48
N PRO A 88 15.48 1.22 1.80
CA PRO A 88 16.64 1.61 2.59
C PRO A 88 17.93 1.07 1.98
N ALA A 89 18.97 1.90 1.98
CA ALA A 89 20.30 1.55 1.46
C ALA A 89 21.38 2.17 2.35
N THR A 90 21.33 1.87 3.65
CA THR A 90 22.26 2.43 4.66
C THR A 90 23.63 1.78 4.58
N GLY A 91 23.75 0.64 3.92
CA GLY A 91 24.96 -0.16 3.87
C GLY A 91 25.08 -1.19 5.01
N ALA A 92 24.11 -1.25 5.91
CA ALA A 92 24.04 -2.21 7.01
C ALA A 92 22.74 -3.01 6.91
N LEU A 93 22.86 -4.32 6.69
CA LEU A 93 21.71 -5.21 6.51
C LEU A 93 20.67 -5.06 7.62
N HIS A 94 21.11 -5.12 8.89
CA HIS A 94 20.21 -4.99 10.04
C HIS A 94 19.38 -3.72 10.00
N THR A 95 20.00 -2.58 9.74
CA THR A 95 19.34 -1.29 9.67
C THR A 95 18.34 -1.25 8.51
N ASP A 96 18.73 -1.73 7.33
CA ASP A 96 17.88 -1.77 6.14
C ASP A 96 16.64 -2.64 6.37
N LEU A 97 16.80 -3.82 7.00
CA LEU A 97 15.69 -4.71 7.36
C LEU A 97 14.74 -4.05 8.36
N ARG A 98 15.30 -3.44 9.42
CA ARG A 98 14.51 -2.79 10.47
C ARG A 98 13.70 -1.60 9.94
N GLU A 99 14.29 -0.78 9.09
CA GLU A 99 13.60 0.36 8.46
C GLU A 99 12.46 -0.11 7.53
N LEU A 100 12.69 -1.18 6.74
CA LEU A 100 11.64 -1.76 5.92
C LEU A 100 10.47 -2.26 6.76
N LEU A 101 10.75 -3.01 7.83
CA LEU A 101 9.73 -3.54 8.75
C LEU A 101 9.00 -2.41 9.49
N ALA A 102 9.70 -1.35 9.93
CA ALA A 102 9.09 -0.18 10.56
C ALA A 102 8.16 0.56 9.60
N THR A 103 8.56 0.72 8.34
CA THR A 103 7.73 1.30 7.29
C THR A 103 6.46 0.47 7.06
N PHE A 104 6.59 -0.85 6.96
CA PHE A 104 5.44 -1.74 6.79
C PHE A 104 4.50 -1.70 7.99
N ARG A 105 5.04 -1.71 9.22
CA ARG A 105 4.26 -1.55 10.44
C ARG A 105 3.46 -0.25 10.42
N SER A 106 4.11 0.88 10.13
CA SER A 106 3.47 2.20 10.15
C SER A 106 2.27 2.31 9.22
N GLN A 107 2.27 1.58 8.11
CA GLN A 107 1.13 1.52 7.18
C GLN A 107 -0.08 0.80 7.78
N LEU A 108 0.12 -0.07 8.76
CA LEU A 108 -0.90 -0.88 9.42
C LEU A 108 -1.15 -0.49 10.89
N ASP A 109 -0.47 0.54 11.39
CA ASP A 109 -0.66 1.04 12.77
C ASP A 109 -2.08 1.58 13.01
N ASN A 110 -2.77 1.98 11.95
CA ASN A 110 -4.19 2.34 12.03
C ASN A 110 -5.04 1.06 12.07
N PRO A 111 -5.76 0.76 13.19
CA PRO A 111 -6.55 -0.45 13.32
C PRO A 111 -7.63 -0.60 12.24
N LEU A 112 -8.12 0.54 11.70
CA LEU A 112 -9.10 0.56 10.63
C LEU A 112 -8.48 0.04 9.33
N LEU A 113 -7.28 0.50 8.99
CA LEU A 113 -6.56 0.07 7.79
C LEU A 113 -6.15 -1.41 7.89
N ALA A 114 -5.68 -1.85 9.06
CA ALA A 114 -5.37 -3.26 9.31
C ALA A 114 -6.60 -4.16 9.10
N ARG A 115 -7.78 -3.76 9.63
CA ARG A 115 -9.03 -4.49 9.44
C ARG A 115 -9.47 -4.53 7.98
N ILE A 116 -9.35 -3.41 7.26
CA ILE A 116 -9.67 -3.35 5.83
C ILE A 116 -8.73 -4.29 5.06
N ALA A 117 -7.42 -4.24 5.32
CA ALA A 117 -6.44 -5.09 4.68
C ALA A 117 -6.72 -6.59 4.90
N ALA A 118 -7.00 -6.99 6.15
CA ALA A 118 -7.38 -8.38 6.48
C ALA A 118 -8.65 -8.82 5.73
N GLY A 119 -9.68 -7.96 5.68
CA GLY A 119 -10.92 -8.25 4.96
C GLY A 119 -10.70 -8.39 3.45
N LEU A 120 -9.88 -7.54 2.85
CA LEU A 120 -9.57 -7.62 1.42
C LEU A 120 -8.74 -8.87 1.05
N LEU A 121 -7.81 -9.27 1.91
CA LEU A 121 -7.05 -10.50 1.71
C LEU A 121 -7.97 -11.73 1.76
N ALA A 122 -8.96 -11.76 2.67
CA ALA A 122 -9.94 -12.83 2.73
C ALA A 122 -10.82 -12.89 1.46
N GLU A 123 -11.30 -11.74 0.98
CA GLU A 123 -12.12 -11.66 -0.23
C GLU A 123 -11.34 -11.97 -1.52
N ALA A 124 -10.04 -11.72 -1.55
CA ALA A 124 -9.18 -12.02 -2.69
C ALA A 124 -9.14 -13.52 -3.03
N HIS A 125 -9.45 -14.41 -2.08
CA HIS A 125 -9.60 -15.85 -2.35
C HIS A 125 -10.84 -16.19 -3.20
N HIS A 126 -11.78 -15.25 -3.32
CA HIS A 126 -13.04 -15.44 -4.04
C HIS A 126 -13.22 -14.50 -5.23
N ASP A 127 -12.24 -13.61 -5.48
CA ASP A 127 -12.28 -12.60 -6.54
C ASP A 127 -10.88 -12.44 -7.15
N ASP A 128 -10.64 -13.13 -8.28
CA ASP A 128 -9.35 -13.14 -8.97
C ASP A 128 -8.91 -11.74 -9.41
N ALA A 129 -9.84 -10.87 -9.82
CA ALA A 129 -9.53 -9.51 -10.24
C ALA A 129 -9.10 -8.65 -9.03
N LEU A 130 -9.69 -8.87 -7.86
CA LEU A 130 -9.24 -8.25 -6.62
C LEU A 130 -7.87 -8.77 -6.21
N ALA A 131 -7.66 -10.09 -6.27
CA ALA A 131 -6.38 -10.73 -5.95
C ALA A 131 -5.24 -10.15 -6.80
N GLU A 132 -5.41 -10.13 -8.12
CA GLU A 132 -4.45 -9.57 -9.07
C GLU A 132 -4.18 -8.09 -8.80
N GLY A 133 -5.23 -7.31 -8.55
CA GLY A 133 -5.11 -5.90 -8.24
C GLY A 133 -4.38 -5.62 -6.92
N LEU A 134 -4.61 -6.41 -5.87
CA LEU A 134 -3.88 -6.32 -4.60
C LEU A 134 -2.44 -6.79 -4.75
N TYR A 135 -2.21 -7.84 -5.55
CA TYR A 135 -0.85 -8.29 -5.83
C TYR A 135 -0.04 -7.18 -6.52
N THR A 136 -0.51 -6.68 -7.64
CA THR A 136 0.20 -5.68 -8.45
C THR A 136 0.31 -4.32 -7.77
N GLY A 137 -0.73 -3.89 -7.06
CA GLY A 137 -0.80 -2.57 -6.43
C GLY A 137 -0.18 -2.50 -5.03
N VAL A 138 -0.07 -3.62 -4.32
CA VAL A 138 0.34 -3.65 -2.91
C VAL A 138 1.51 -4.60 -2.67
N THR A 139 1.37 -5.87 -3.07
CA THR A 139 2.34 -6.91 -2.73
C THR A 139 3.63 -6.78 -3.55
N ALA A 140 3.52 -6.65 -4.86
CA ALA A 140 4.67 -6.60 -5.75
C ALA A 140 5.62 -5.42 -5.47
N PRO A 141 5.15 -4.18 -5.21
CA PRO A 141 6.05 -3.08 -4.83
C PRO A 141 6.82 -3.34 -3.52
N ARG A 142 6.17 -3.93 -2.51
CA ARG A 142 6.82 -4.28 -1.24
C ARG A 142 7.86 -5.38 -1.43
N ARG A 143 7.52 -6.40 -2.22
CA ARG A 143 8.46 -7.48 -2.58
C ARG A 143 9.67 -6.93 -3.35
N ALA A 144 9.46 -5.99 -4.25
CA ALA A 144 10.54 -5.34 -4.99
C ALA A 144 11.49 -4.57 -4.05
N ALA A 145 10.96 -3.82 -3.08
CA ALA A 145 11.78 -3.13 -2.09
C ALA A 145 12.59 -4.10 -1.23
N ALA A 146 11.97 -5.17 -0.72
CA ALA A 146 12.62 -6.22 0.03
C ALA A 146 13.73 -6.90 -0.80
N ARG A 147 13.44 -7.25 -2.05
CA ARG A 147 14.39 -7.87 -2.96
C ARG A 147 15.62 -6.98 -3.23
N THR A 148 15.41 -5.66 -3.35
CA THR A 148 16.51 -4.69 -3.51
C THR A 148 17.45 -4.71 -2.31
N ILE A 149 16.91 -4.75 -1.09
CA ILE A 149 17.70 -4.83 0.14
C ILE A 149 18.51 -6.13 0.20
N LEU A 150 17.84 -7.27 -0.06
CA LEU A 150 18.49 -8.58 -0.03
C LEU A 150 19.59 -8.70 -1.09
N GLN A 151 19.33 -8.25 -2.32
CA GLN A 151 20.34 -8.28 -3.37
C GLN A 151 21.55 -7.39 -3.02
N GLY A 152 21.29 -6.18 -2.52
CA GLY A 152 22.38 -5.31 -2.05
C GLY A 152 23.21 -5.91 -0.93
N ALA A 153 22.60 -6.68 -0.02
CA ALA A 153 23.30 -7.41 1.03
C ALA A 153 24.12 -8.59 0.50
N ILE A 154 23.62 -9.30 -0.51
CA ILE A 154 24.39 -10.34 -1.22
C ILE A 154 25.59 -9.72 -1.93
N ASP A 155 25.40 -8.62 -2.63
CA ASP A 155 26.47 -7.93 -3.38
C ASP A 155 27.59 -7.41 -2.47
N ARG A 156 27.27 -7.06 -1.22
CA ARG A 156 28.24 -6.67 -0.18
C ARG A 156 28.87 -7.87 0.57
N GLY A 157 28.35 -9.07 0.40
CA GLY A 157 28.78 -10.25 1.13
C GLY A 157 28.19 -10.40 2.54
N ASP A 158 27.18 -9.62 2.90
CA ASP A 158 26.45 -9.72 4.18
C ASP A 158 25.56 -10.96 4.22
N LEU A 159 25.06 -11.40 3.05
CA LEU A 159 24.25 -12.59 2.85
C LEU A 159 24.87 -13.54 1.83
N PRO A 160 24.60 -14.84 1.92
CA PRO A 160 25.16 -15.83 1.02
C PRO A 160 24.66 -15.64 -0.43
N PRO A 161 25.49 -15.85 -1.45
CA PRO A 161 25.12 -15.65 -2.85
C PRO A 161 24.07 -16.66 -3.36
N GLY A 162 23.87 -17.78 -2.65
CA GLY A 162 22.87 -18.81 -2.96
C GLY A 162 21.52 -18.61 -2.25
N LEU A 163 21.28 -17.44 -1.63
CA LEU A 163 20.00 -17.15 -0.97
C LEU A 163 18.87 -17.15 -1.98
N ASP A 164 17.83 -17.95 -1.71
CA ASP A 164 16.56 -17.83 -2.43
C ASP A 164 15.89 -16.49 -2.08
N LEU A 165 15.88 -15.57 -3.04
CA LEU A 165 15.32 -14.23 -2.86
C LEU A 165 13.80 -14.23 -2.66
N ASP A 166 13.07 -15.23 -3.16
CA ASP A 166 11.63 -15.31 -2.93
C ASP A 166 11.34 -15.75 -1.50
N LEU A 167 12.02 -16.78 -1.01
CA LEU A 167 11.97 -17.19 0.38
C LEU A 167 12.41 -16.06 1.32
N GLY A 168 13.54 -15.39 1.00
CA GLY A 168 14.03 -14.26 1.80
C GLY A 168 13.01 -13.11 1.87
N THR A 169 12.34 -12.79 0.77
CA THR A 169 11.29 -11.78 0.72
C THR A 169 10.08 -12.19 1.55
N ASP A 170 9.68 -13.45 1.51
CA ASP A 170 8.57 -13.97 2.32
C ASP A 170 8.89 -13.92 3.81
N LEU A 171 10.09 -14.29 4.22
CA LEU A 171 10.55 -14.16 5.60
C LEU A 171 10.53 -12.71 6.12
N LEU A 172 10.77 -11.73 5.26
CA LEU A 172 10.70 -10.31 5.64
C LEU A 172 9.28 -9.82 5.87
N ILE A 173 8.34 -10.24 5.05
CA ILE A 173 6.99 -9.63 5.04
C ILE A 173 6.00 -10.44 5.86
N ALA A 174 5.98 -11.77 5.71
CA ALA A 174 4.93 -12.62 6.24
C ALA A 174 4.82 -12.63 7.78
N PRO A 175 5.89 -12.67 8.57
CA PRO A 175 5.78 -12.74 10.02
C PRO A 175 5.09 -11.50 10.62
N LEU A 176 5.47 -10.31 10.16
CA LEU A 176 4.88 -9.07 10.63
C LEU A 176 3.44 -8.90 10.14
N ALA A 177 3.17 -9.25 8.87
CA ALA A 177 1.82 -9.25 8.33
C ALA A 177 0.90 -10.19 9.12
N PHE A 178 1.34 -11.41 9.40
CA PHE A 178 0.58 -12.38 10.19
C PHE A 178 0.34 -11.88 11.63
N ARG A 179 1.36 -11.28 12.26
CA ARG A 179 1.25 -10.69 13.60
C ARG A 179 0.18 -9.62 13.68
N ILE A 180 0.16 -8.70 12.71
CA ILE A 180 -0.76 -7.56 12.71
C ILE A 180 -2.14 -7.96 12.21
N LEU A 181 -2.24 -8.65 11.07
CA LEU A 181 -3.50 -8.88 10.38
C LEU A 181 -4.29 -10.08 10.90
N VAL A 182 -3.59 -11.10 11.42
CA VAL A 182 -4.22 -12.35 11.88
C VAL A 182 -4.26 -12.44 13.40
N ILE A 183 -3.10 -12.32 14.06
CA ILE A 183 -3.02 -12.43 15.52
C ILE A 183 -3.54 -11.15 16.20
N GLN A 184 -3.47 -10.00 15.53
CA GLN A 184 -3.79 -8.66 16.08
C GLN A 184 -2.97 -8.36 17.34
N GLY A 185 -1.72 -8.83 17.34
CA GLY A 185 -0.80 -8.68 18.44
C GLY A 185 0.00 -7.39 18.37
N ARG A 186 0.56 -6.97 19.51
CA ARG A 186 1.46 -5.80 19.57
C ARG A 186 2.68 -6.03 18.68
N SER A 187 3.10 -4.96 18.01
CA SER A 187 4.27 -4.91 17.14
C SER A 187 5.08 -3.63 17.44
N ASP A 188 5.39 -3.43 18.73
CA ASP A 188 6.20 -2.31 19.20
C ASP A 188 7.66 -2.41 18.74
N ASP A 189 8.48 -1.45 19.12
CA ASP A 189 9.87 -1.37 18.69
C ASP A 189 10.72 -2.54 19.21
N GLU A 190 10.41 -3.05 20.40
CA GLU A 190 11.07 -4.24 20.97
C GLU A 190 10.76 -5.50 20.16
N TYR A 191 9.47 -5.66 19.76
CA TYR A 191 9.07 -6.73 18.86
C TYR A 191 9.76 -6.65 17.50
N LEU A 192 9.82 -5.42 16.91
CA LEU A 192 10.49 -5.24 15.61
C LEU A 192 11.97 -5.56 15.69
N GLU A 193 12.64 -5.17 16.75
CA GLU A 193 14.06 -5.46 16.96
C GLU A 193 14.29 -6.98 17.05
N THR A 194 13.48 -7.66 17.86
CA THR A 194 13.54 -9.13 18.00
C THR A 194 13.25 -9.83 16.68
N LEU A 195 12.24 -9.38 15.95
CA LEU A 195 11.88 -9.93 14.64
C LEU A 195 12.98 -9.71 13.61
N THR A 196 13.58 -8.51 13.59
CA THR A 196 14.70 -8.20 12.68
C THR A 196 15.89 -9.14 12.93
N ASN A 197 16.28 -9.33 14.19
CA ASN A 197 17.36 -10.26 14.57
C ASN A 197 17.06 -11.71 14.12
N ALA A 198 15.82 -12.16 14.33
CA ALA A 198 15.40 -13.51 13.93
C ALA A 198 15.42 -13.69 12.40
N ILE A 199 14.92 -12.70 11.66
CA ILE A 199 14.94 -12.73 10.19
C ILE A 199 16.37 -12.70 9.66
N GLU A 200 17.23 -11.82 10.19
CA GLU A 200 18.64 -11.74 9.78
C GLU A 200 19.36 -13.07 10.00
N ALA A 201 19.16 -13.71 11.14
CA ALA A 201 19.72 -15.02 11.41
C ALA A 201 19.21 -16.09 10.44
N ALA A 202 17.91 -16.08 10.13
CA ALA A 202 17.32 -17.02 9.18
C ALA A 202 17.85 -16.80 7.75
N LEU A 203 18.01 -15.55 7.30
CA LEU A 203 18.54 -15.21 5.98
C LEU A 203 19.99 -15.66 5.82
N ARG A 204 20.81 -15.52 6.86
CA ARG A 204 22.21 -15.99 6.87
C ARG A 204 22.33 -17.51 6.82
N ALA A 205 21.34 -18.24 7.37
CA ALA A 205 21.29 -19.69 7.38
C ALA A 205 20.60 -20.30 6.14
N ALA A 206 19.81 -19.52 5.38
CA ALA A 206 19.04 -19.99 4.23
C ALA A 206 19.92 -20.10 2.98
N VAL A 207 20.74 -21.13 2.93
CA VAL A 207 21.54 -21.51 1.74
C VAL A 207 20.92 -22.76 1.15
N CYS A 208 20.57 -22.73 -0.15
CA CYS A 208 20.20 -23.92 -0.92
C CYS A 208 21.43 -24.66 -1.44
#